data_c55876994443610c6533a213d90d22c5
#
_entry.id   c55876994443610c6533a213d90d22c5
#
_cell.length_a   1.000
_cell.length_b   1.000
_cell.length_c   1.000
_cell.angle_alpha   90.00
_cell.angle_beta   90.00
_cell.angle_gamma   90.00
#
_symmetry.space_group_name_H-M   'P 1'
#
loop_
_entity.id
_entity.type
_entity.pdbx_description
1 polymer ?
#
loop_
_entity_poly.entity_id
_entity_poly.type
_entity_poly.pdbx_seq_one_letter_code
_entity_poly.pdbx_strand_id
1 'polypeptide(L)'
;SSPNLNPHYEMIDAQLTTEIFGLYSPLNPEYALLMSSLPIRTVARENAEWISQFYIIMHSLSYFDKDEIQIKDKIFSMANEARKILPDASYSAKMYDFVKEKYQSGVPWEAARDSLHKRYQISQEDNYFWSTKDESCNGCFAAGINFGASLISLFYGEGDFKETIKIASLCGWDSDNPASTWGGLLGFIYGKEEIKKLFNEQMSDTYNIHRT
;
A
#
# COMPACT_ATOMS: atom_id res chain seq x y z
N SER A 1 8.59 3.19 19.20
CA SER A 1 7.62 2.87 20.27
C SER A 1 7.67 1.39 20.61
N SER A 2 7.52 1.03 21.87
CA SER A 2 7.45 -0.39 22.29
C SER A 2 6.00 -0.85 22.23
N PRO A 3 5.69 -2.08 21.73
CA PRO A 3 4.34 -2.64 21.77
C PRO A 3 3.70 -2.63 23.17
N ASN A 4 4.52 -2.76 24.22
CA ASN A 4 4.03 -2.72 25.60
C ASN A 4 3.58 -1.31 26.06
N LEU A 5 4.02 -0.26 25.37
CA LEU A 5 3.76 1.14 25.74
C LEU A 5 2.85 1.87 24.72
N ASN A 6 2.69 1.31 23.52
CA ASN A 6 1.85 1.86 22.47
C ASN A 6 0.84 0.80 22.01
N PRO A 7 -0.42 0.88 22.42
CA PRO A 7 -1.45 -0.06 22.00
C PRO A 7 -1.82 0.07 20.51
N HIS A 8 -1.36 1.13 19.83
CA HIS A 8 -1.66 1.43 18.42
C HIS A 8 -0.49 1.13 17.47
N TYR A 9 0.45 0.27 17.86
CA TYR A 9 1.67 0.00 17.07
C TYR A 9 1.42 -0.76 15.75
N GLU A 10 0.22 -1.27 15.52
CA GLU A 10 -0.22 -1.96 14.30
C GLU A 10 -1.16 -1.10 13.43
N MET A 11 -1.08 0.23 13.55
CA MET A 11 -1.86 1.18 12.75
C MET A 11 -1.07 1.70 11.54
N ILE A 12 -1.76 2.38 10.61
CA ILE A 12 -1.21 2.81 9.30
C ILE A 12 -0.26 4.00 9.36
N ASP A 13 -0.11 4.67 10.49
CA ASP A 13 0.58 5.97 10.62
C ASP A 13 2.01 5.97 10.05
N ALA A 14 2.77 4.89 10.27
CA ALA A 14 4.13 4.81 9.75
C ALA A 14 4.14 4.74 8.22
N GLN A 15 3.25 3.98 7.62
CA GLN A 15 3.14 3.85 6.17
C GLN A 15 2.84 5.21 5.53
N LEU A 16 1.82 5.93 6.02
CA LEU A 16 1.40 7.24 5.49
C LEU A 16 2.52 8.29 5.47
N THR A 17 3.46 8.22 6.41
CA THR A 17 4.47 9.27 6.62
C THR A 17 5.85 8.91 6.09
N THR A 18 6.10 7.65 5.70
CA THR A 18 7.46 7.19 5.38
C THR A 18 7.68 6.77 3.94
N GLU A 19 6.66 6.70 3.10
CA GLU A 19 6.77 6.36 1.67
C GLU A 19 7.79 7.23 0.93
N ILE A 20 7.89 8.50 1.30
CA ILE A 20 8.80 9.50 0.71
C ILE A 20 10.28 9.07 0.76
N PHE A 21 10.69 8.27 1.77
CA PHE A 21 12.07 7.79 1.85
C PHE A 21 12.43 6.85 0.69
N GLY A 22 11.45 6.14 0.13
CA GLY A 22 11.64 5.37 -1.09
C GLY A 22 11.99 6.27 -2.28
N LEU A 23 11.24 7.36 -2.47
CA LEU A 23 11.47 8.31 -3.57
C LEU A 23 12.81 9.04 -3.43
N TYR A 24 13.29 9.30 -2.22
CA TYR A 24 14.62 9.91 -1.99
C TYR A 24 15.79 8.93 -2.17
N SER A 25 15.51 7.65 -2.35
CA SER A 25 16.51 6.60 -2.50
C SER A 25 16.23 5.75 -3.76
N PRO A 26 16.32 6.35 -4.96
CA PRO A 26 15.98 5.65 -6.20
C PRO A 26 16.89 4.43 -6.40
N LEU A 27 16.26 3.28 -6.68
CA LEU A 27 16.91 1.99 -6.92
C LEU A 27 17.81 1.50 -5.77
N ASN A 28 17.65 2.07 -4.59
CA ASN A 28 18.42 1.70 -3.40
C ASN A 28 17.51 1.47 -2.17
N PRO A 29 16.71 0.40 -2.18
CA PRO A 29 15.79 0.10 -1.09
C PRO A 29 16.47 -0.10 0.26
N GLU A 30 17.70 -0.62 0.30
CA GLU A 30 18.45 -0.80 1.54
C GLU A 30 18.72 0.55 2.23
N TYR A 31 19.12 1.56 1.47
CA TYR A 31 19.35 2.89 2.03
C TYR A 31 18.03 3.59 2.42
N ALA A 32 16.95 3.39 1.63
CA ALA A 32 15.62 3.87 1.97
C ALA A 32 15.15 3.30 3.32
N LEU A 33 15.32 2.00 3.53
CA LEU A 33 14.97 1.32 4.78
C LEU A 33 15.83 1.81 5.96
N LEU A 34 17.12 2.06 5.73
CA LEU A 34 18.01 2.60 6.77
C LEU A 34 17.51 3.98 7.24
N MET A 35 17.23 4.89 6.31
CA MET A 35 16.75 6.26 6.61
C MET A 35 15.38 6.26 7.30
N SER A 36 14.48 5.38 6.89
CA SER A 36 13.12 5.31 7.41
C SER A 36 12.99 4.53 8.73
N SER A 37 14.02 3.80 9.14
CA SER A 37 13.96 2.91 10.30
C SER A 37 13.51 3.61 11.58
N LEU A 38 14.08 4.76 11.91
CA LEU A 38 13.71 5.51 13.11
C LEU A 38 12.31 6.13 13.00
N PRO A 39 11.94 6.84 11.92
CA PRO A 39 10.56 7.30 11.70
C PRO A 39 9.52 6.20 11.85
N ILE A 40 9.68 5.06 11.17
CA ILE A 40 8.75 3.92 11.28
C ILE A 40 8.63 3.49 12.74
N ARG A 41 9.76 3.22 13.38
CA ARG A 41 9.80 2.65 14.73
C ARG A 41 9.42 3.62 15.84
N THR A 42 9.12 4.86 15.50
CA THR A 42 8.51 5.81 16.43
C THR A 42 7.06 5.43 16.73
N VAL A 43 6.31 4.95 15.75
CA VAL A 43 4.86 4.68 15.87
C VAL A 43 4.48 3.23 15.60
N ALA A 44 5.23 2.48 14.78
CA ALA A 44 4.89 1.13 14.34
C ALA A 44 5.88 0.06 14.78
N ARG A 45 5.39 -1.16 14.91
CA ARG A 45 6.16 -2.39 15.15
C ARG A 45 5.51 -3.55 14.42
N GLU A 46 6.23 -4.66 14.36
CA GLU A 46 5.75 -5.92 13.82
C GLU A 46 5.20 -5.77 12.40
N ASN A 47 3.98 -6.21 12.13
CA ASN A 47 3.43 -6.19 10.77
C ASN A 47 3.28 -4.77 10.21
N ALA A 48 2.90 -3.77 11.00
CA ALA A 48 2.82 -2.38 10.52
C ALA A 48 4.20 -1.81 10.16
N GLU A 49 5.27 -2.21 10.87
CA GLU A 49 6.65 -1.87 10.50
C GLU A 49 7.00 -2.50 9.14
N TRP A 50 6.78 -3.81 8.96
CA TRP A 50 7.09 -4.51 7.71
C TRP A 50 6.22 -4.03 6.53
N ILE A 51 4.95 -3.76 6.76
CA ILE A 51 4.05 -3.17 5.75
C ILE A 51 4.58 -1.80 5.30
N SER A 52 5.00 -0.94 6.23
CA SER A 52 5.58 0.37 5.88
C SER A 52 6.86 0.21 5.05
N GLN A 53 7.72 -0.76 5.41
CA GLN A 53 8.91 -1.09 4.65
C GLN A 53 8.59 -1.61 3.23
N PHE A 54 7.52 -2.39 3.09
CA PHE A 54 7.03 -2.83 1.77
C PHE A 54 6.75 -1.65 0.84
N TYR A 55 6.01 -0.65 1.31
CA TYR A 55 5.70 0.54 0.51
C TYR A 55 6.94 1.36 0.17
N ILE A 56 7.87 1.49 1.09
CA ILE A 56 9.14 2.19 0.84
C ILE A 56 9.95 1.49 -0.26
N ILE A 57 10.03 0.16 -0.24
CA ILE A 57 10.68 -0.62 -1.30
C ILE A 57 9.99 -0.40 -2.64
N MET A 58 8.65 -0.44 -2.68
CA MET A 58 7.88 -0.15 -3.89
C MET A 58 8.24 1.22 -4.48
N HIS A 59 8.26 2.28 -3.66
CA HIS A 59 8.59 3.63 -4.08
C HIS A 59 10.06 3.75 -4.53
N SER A 60 11.01 3.10 -3.84
CA SER A 60 12.41 3.09 -4.25
C SER A 60 12.63 2.43 -5.62
N LEU A 61 11.89 1.35 -5.90
CA LEU A 61 12.00 0.61 -7.16
C LEU A 61 11.19 1.22 -8.31
N SER A 62 10.45 2.30 -8.09
CA SER A 62 9.59 2.93 -9.09
C SER A 62 10.36 3.71 -10.18
N TYR A 63 11.66 3.85 -10.03
CA TYR A 63 12.53 4.43 -11.05
C TYR A 63 12.84 3.40 -12.14
N PHE A 64 12.31 3.58 -13.32
CA PHE A 64 12.58 2.74 -14.48
C PHE A 64 12.17 3.45 -15.78
N ASP A 65 12.72 2.99 -16.91
CA ASP A 65 12.29 3.45 -18.22
C ASP A 65 11.02 2.70 -18.64
N LYS A 66 9.90 3.41 -18.67
CA LYS A 66 8.59 2.85 -19.04
C LYS A 66 8.45 2.54 -20.53
N ASP A 67 9.36 3.06 -21.36
CA ASP A 67 9.40 2.72 -22.78
C ASP A 67 10.09 1.37 -23.03
N GLU A 68 10.88 0.90 -22.05
CA GLU A 68 11.56 -0.41 -22.11
C GLU A 68 10.75 -1.52 -21.41
N ILE A 69 9.98 -1.20 -20.39
CA ILE A 69 9.30 -2.20 -19.52
C ILE A 69 7.83 -1.83 -19.38
N GLN A 70 6.94 -2.80 -19.62
CA GLN A 70 5.52 -2.59 -19.37
C GLN A 70 5.26 -2.28 -17.88
N ILE A 71 4.46 -1.26 -17.61
CA ILE A 71 4.18 -0.80 -16.23
C ILE A 71 3.62 -1.94 -15.38
N LYS A 72 2.70 -2.73 -15.93
CA LYS A 72 2.16 -3.93 -15.26
C LYS A 72 3.27 -4.86 -14.78
N ASP A 73 4.15 -5.27 -15.67
CA ASP A 73 5.22 -6.23 -15.34
C ASP A 73 6.18 -5.67 -14.29
N LYS A 74 6.47 -4.36 -14.39
CA LYS A 74 7.30 -3.67 -13.41
C LYS A 74 6.64 -3.62 -12.04
N ILE A 75 5.36 -3.27 -11.96
CA ILE A 75 4.59 -3.24 -10.69
C ILE A 75 4.62 -4.61 -10.02
N PHE A 76 4.38 -5.68 -10.76
CA PHE A 76 4.42 -7.05 -10.22
C PHE A 76 5.82 -7.45 -9.77
N SER A 77 6.85 -7.08 -10.51
CA SER A 77 8.25 -7.31 -10.14
C SER A 77 8.61 -6.58 -8.84
N MET A 78 8.25 -5.31 -8.74
CA MET A 78 8.46 -4.49 -7.54
C MET A 78 7.74 -5.08 -6.32
N ALA A 79 6.47 -5.48 -6.49
CA ALA A 79 5.69 -6.09 -5.42
C ALA A 79 6.28 -7.42 -4.94
N ASN A 80 6.77 -8.26 -5.87
CA ASN A 80 7.46 -9.50 -5.52
C ASN A 80 8.78 -9.26 -4.77
N GLU A 81 9.51 -8.21 -5.13
CA GLU A 81 10.72 -7.82 -4.40
C GLU A 81 10.39 -7.31 -3.00
N ALA A 82 9.41 -6.41 -2.90
CA ALA A 82 8.96 -5.86 -1.63
C ALA A 82 8.36 -6.93 -0.69
N ARG A 83 7.72 -7.99 -1.23
CA ARG A 83 7.21 -9.12 -0.44
C ARG A 83 8.30 -9.78 0.43
N LYS A 84 9.55 -9.74 0.01
CA LYS A 84 10.66 -10.39 0.74
C LYS A 84 10.93 -9.77 2.11
N ILE A 85 10.52 -8.52 2.36
CA ILE A 85 10.65 -7.87 3.68
C ILE A 85 9.65 -8.41 4.70
N LEU A 86 8.54 -9.00 4.23
CA LEU A 86 7.49 -9.54 5.09
C LEU A 86 7.90 -10.93 5.57
N PRO A 87 8.06 -11.18 6.89
CA PRO A 87 8.37 -12.51 7.39
C PRO A 87 7.29 -13.53 7.02
N ASP A 88 7.66 -14.68 6.49
CA ASP A 88 6.71 -15.68 5.96
C ASP A 88 5.65 -16.15 6.97
N ALA A 89 5.98 -16.15 8.25
CA ALA A 89 5.04 -16.52 9.32
C ALA A 89 4.05 -15.40 9.65
N SER A 90 4.29 -14.16 9.20
CA SER A 90 3.46 -12.99 9.50
C SER A 90 2.12 -13.03 8.77
N TYR A 91 1.09 -12.39 9.36
CA TYR A 91 -0.17 -12.24 8.67
C TYR A 91 -0.05 -11.35 7.42
N SER A 92 0.85 -10.36 7.44
CA SER A 92 1.08 -9.48 6.29
C SER A 92 1.62 -10.24 5.08
N ALA A 93 2.55 -11.17 5.28
CA ALA A 93 3.07 -12.04 4.23
C ALA A 93 1.97 -12.95 3.64
N LYS A 94 1.22 -13.61 4.53
CA LYS A 94 0.11 -14.49 4.13
C LYS A 94 -1.03 -13.73 3.45
N MET A 95 -1.29 -12.51 3.86
CA MET A 95 -2.26 -11.63 3.22
C MET A 95 -1.84 -11.23 1.81
N TYR A 96 -0.56 -10.90 1.60
CA TYR A 96 0.01 -10.67 0.28
C TYR A 96 -0.18 -11.89 -0.63
N ASP A 97 0.23 -13.06 -0.14
CA ASP A 97 0.16 -14.31 -0.91
C ASP A 97 -1.30 -14.69 -1.23
N PHE A 98 -2.22 -14.49 -0.28
CA PHE A 98 -3.66 -14.71 -0.45
C PHE A 98 -4.26 -13.81 -1.53
N VAL A 99 -4.01 -12.51 -1.49
CA VAL A 99 -4.57 -11.57 -2.48
C VAL A 99 -3.99 -11.86 -3.86
N LYS A 100 -2.69 -12.14 -3.95
CA LYS A 100 -2.03 -12.52 -5.19
C LYS A 100 -2.60 -13.81 -5.79
N GLU A 101 -2.87 -14.82 -4.97
CA GLU A 101 -3.53 -16.06 -5.39
C GLU A 101 -4.91 -15.79 -5.98
N LYS A 102 -5.74 -14.94 -5.33
CA LYS A 102 -7.06 -14.58 -5.84
C LYS A 102 -6.98 -13.93 -7.21
N TYR A 103 -6.06 -13.00 -7.38
CA TYR A 103 -5.80 -12.37 -8.67
C TYR A 103 -5.39 -13.40 -9.72
N GLN A 104 -4.40 -14.25 -9.43
CA GLN A 104 -3.89 -15.27 -10.37
C GLN A 104 -4.95 -16.32 -10.75
N SER A 105 -5.89 -16.59 -9.85
CA SER A 105 -7.00 -17.53 -10.08
C SER A 105 -8.17 -16.89 -10.84
N GLY A 106 -8.06 -15.62 -11.26
CA GLY A 106 -9.10 -14.93 -12.02
C GLY A 106 -10.36 -14.61 -11.22
N VAL A 107 -10.28 -14.59 -9.88
CA VAL A 107 -11.39 -14.19 -9.02
C VAL A 107 -11.62 -12.67 -9.22
N PRO A 108 -12.87 -12.17 -9.43
CA PRO A 108 -13.13 -10.73 -9.52
C PRO A 108 -12.68 -9.98 -8.27
N TRP A 109 -12.24 -8.73 -8.40
CA TRP A 109 -11.68 -7.97 -7.29
C TRP A 109 -12.66 -7.77 -6.12
N GLU A 110 -13.96 -7.60 -6.41
CA GLU A 110 -15.00 -7.51 -5.39
C GLU A 110 -15.10 -8.79 -4.55
N ALA A 111 -15.05 -9.95 -5.22
CA ALA A 111 -15.08 -11.24 -4.54
C ALA A 111 -13.76 -11.52 -3.79
N ALA A 112 -12.63 -11.03 -4.28
CA ALA A 112 -11.36 -11.08 -3.58
C ALA A 112 -11.40 -10.22 -2.29
N ARG A 113 -11.96 -8.99 -2.38
CA ARG A 113 -12.19 -8.11 -1.23
C ARG A 113 -13.11 -8.77 -0.18
N ASP A 114 -14.22 -9.33 -0.60
CA ASP A 114 -15.17 -9.98 0.31
C ASP A 114 -14.54 -11.22 0.97
N SER A 115 -13.69 -11.94 0.23
CA SER A 115 -12.91 -13.06 0.76
C SER A 115 -11.84 -12.60 1.76
N LEU A 116 -11.19 -11.47 1.50
CA LEU A 116 -10.23 -10.83 2.42
C LEU A 116 -10.93 -10.45 3.73
N HIS A 117 -12.07 -9.77 3.64
CA HIS A 117 -12.90 -9.41 4.80
C HIS A 117 -13.28 -10.64 5.62
N LYS A 118 -13.81 -11.67 4.97
CA LYS A 118 -14.20 -12.93 5.62
C LYS A 118 -13.02 -13.58 6.34
N ARG A 119 -11.87 -13.71 5.66
CA ARG A 119 -10.70 -14.40 6.19
C ARG A 119 -10.13 -13.68 7.42
N TYR A 120 -9.90 -12.37 7.31
CA TYR A 120 -9.14 -11.64 8.31
C TYR A 120 -10.03 -10.95 9.37
N GLN A 121 -11.11 -10.29 8.99
CA GLN A 121 -11.95 -9.61 9.97
C GLN A 121 -12.98 -10.51 10.65
N ILE A 122 -13.53 -11.48 9.92
CA ILE A 122 -14.56 -12.38 10.49
C ILE A 122 -13.92 -13.62 11.12
N SER A 123 -13.10 -14.35 10.35
CA SER A 123 -12.48 -15.61 10.80
C SER A 123 -11.21 -15.42 11.61
N GLN A 124 -10.62 -14.22 11.60
CA GLN A 124 -9.39 -13.89 12.32
C GLN A 124 -8.23 -14.87 12.03
N GLU A 125 -8.12 -15.34 10.80
CA GLU A 125 -7.08 -16.26 10.42
C GLU A 125 -5.68 -15.62 10.55
N ASP A 126 -4.66 -16.45 10.62
CA ASP A 126 -3.26 -16.05 10.72
C ASP A 126 -2.93 -15.16 11.94
N ASN A 127 -3.72 -15.26 13.00
CA ASN A 127 -3.65 -14.44 14.21
C ASN A 127 -3.93 -12.94 13.96
N TYR A 128 -4.66 -12.62 12.90
CA TYR A 128 -5.09 -11.25 12.65
C TYR A 128 -6.33 -10.91 13.47
N PHE A 129 -6.24 -9.90 14.35
CA PHE A 129 -7.35 -9.50 15.24
C PHE A 129 -7.48 -7.97 15.39
N TRP A 130 -6.69 -7.20 14.67
CA TRP A 130 -6.59 -5.75 14.89
C TRP A 130 -7.82 -4.96 14.48
N SER A 131 -8.44 -5.30 13.35
CA SER A 131 -9.60 -4.59 12.81
C SER A 131 -10.94 -5.14 13.27
N THR A 132 -10.95 -6.15 14.14
CA THR A 132 -12.19 -6.79 14.59
C THR A 132 -12.81 -6.14 15.81
N LYS A 133 -12.07 -5.22 16.46
CA LYS A 133 -12.44 -4.62 17.75
C LYS A 133 -12.96 -3.20 17.65
N ASP A 134 -12.83 -2.58 16.50
CA ASP A 134 -13.28 -1.21 16.28
C ASP A 134 -14.65 -1.21 15.62
N GLU A 135 -15.69 -1.00 16.42
CA GLU A 135 -17.07 -0.95 15.96
C GLU A 135 -17.41 0.34 15.20
N SER A 136 -16.61 1.39 15.38
CA SER A 136 -16.91 2.71 14.81
C SER A 136 -16.55 2.81 13.33
N CYS A 137 -15.46 2.19 12.89
CA CYS A 137 -15.00 2.24 11.51
C CYS A 137 -14.51 0.89 10.96
N ASN A 138 -14.87 -0.22 11.62
CA ASN A 138 -14.52 -1.56 11.19
C ASN A 138 -13.01 -1.75 10.91
N GLY A 139 -12.18 -1.17 11.78
CA GLY A 139 -10.72 -1.27 11.68
C GLY A 139 -10.08 -0.39 10.62
N CYS A 140 -10.71 0.75 10.28
CA CYS A 140 -10.24 1.65 9.22
C CYS A 140 -8.78 2.11 9.37
N PHE A 141 -8.23 2.16 10.58
CA PHE A 141 -6.84 2.54 10.82
C PHE A 141 -5.87 1.35 10.99
N ALA A 142 -6.34 0.12 10.92
CA ALA A 142 -5.49 -1.06 11.07
C ALA A 142 -4.63 -1.28 9.83
N ALA A 143 -3.30 -1.38 10.02
CA ALA A 143 -2.35 -1.53 8.91
C ALA A 143 -2.64 -2.78 8.06
N GLY A 144 -2.97 -3.91 8.68
CA GLY A 144 -3.16 -5.17 7.97
C GLY A 144 -4.29 -5.15 6.95
N ILE A 145 -5.53 -4.81 7.36
CA ILE A 145 -6.67 -4.85 6.43
C ILE A 145 -6.53 -3.82 5.32
N ASN A 146 -5.97 -2.64 5.63
CA ASN A 146 -5.68 -1.62 4.63
C ASN A 146 -4.58 -2.07 3.66
N PHE A 147 -3.58 -2.81 4.13
CA PHE A 147 -2.59 -3.44 3.27
C PHE A 147 -3.24 -4.44 2.31
N GLY A 148 -4.15 -5.29 2.79
CA GLY A 148 -4.90 -6.20 1.94
C GLY A 148 -5.73 -5.49 0.87
N ALA A 149 -6.45 -4.43 1.23
CA ALA A 149 -7.19 -3.59 0.27
C ALA A 149 -6.27 -2.92 -0.76
N SER A 150 -5.12 -2.45 -0.29
CA SER A 150 -4.08 -1.85 -1.12
C SER A 150 -3.51 -2.85 -2.14
N LEU A 151 -3.25 -4.09 -1.73
CA LEU A 151 -2.79 -5.16 -2.63
C LEU A 151 -3.85 -5.54 -3.67
N ILE A 152 -5.14 -5.53 -3.31
CA ILE A 152 -6.23 -5.75 -4.27
C ILE A 152 -6.17 -4.67 -5.35
N SER A 153 -6.13 -3.40 -4.98
CA SER A 153 -6.06 -2.31 -5.96
C SER A 153 -4.79 -2.35 -6.81
N LEU A 154 -3.64 -2.75 -6.23
CA LEU A 154 -2.38 -2.88 -6.94
C LEU A 154 -2.42 -3.98 -8.00
N PHE A 155 -2.85 -5.19 -7.63
CA PHE A 155 -2.83 -6.32 -8.54
C PHE A 155 -3.92 -6.23 -9.61
N TYR A 156 -5.14 -5.88 -9.24
CA TYR A 156 -6.25 -5.80 -10.18
C TYR A 156 -6.25 -4.52 -11.02
N GLY A 157 -5.59 -3.46 -10.55
CA GLY A 157 -5.34 -2.26 -11.35
C GLY A 157 -4.26 -2.43 -12.41
N GLU A 158 -3.38 -3.44 -12.28
CA GLU A 158 -2.37 -3.82 -13.27
C GLU A 158 -1.48 -2.67 -13.76
N GLY A 159 -1.32 -1.65 -12.92
CA GLY A 159 -0.57 -0.43 -13.27
C GLY A 159 -1.36 0.59 -14.09
N ASP A 160 -2.60 0.34 -14.47
CA ASP A 160 -3.49 1.37 -15.00
C ASP A 160 -3.85 2.36 -13.89
N PHE A 161 -3.59 3.65 -14.12
CA PHE A 161 -3.78 4.68 -13.12
C PHE A 161 -5.24 4.78 -12.67
N LYS A 162 -6.18 4.89 -13.63
CA LYS A 162 -7.60 5.09 -13.33
C LYS A 162 -8.22 3.87 -12.66
N GLU A 163 -7.91 2.69 -13.16
CA GLU A 163 -8.45 1.45 -12.61
C GLU A 163 -7.90 1.17 -11.21
N THR A 164 -6.60 1.39 -10.99
CA THR A 164 -5.98 1.23 -9.66
C THR A 164 -6.64 2.15 -8.63
N ILE A 165 -6.80 3.46 -8.94
CA ILE A 165 -7.42 4.42 -8.03
C ILE A 165 -8.91 4.11 -7.81
N LYS A 166 -9.63 3.72 -8.86
CA LYS A 166 -11.03 3.32 -8.76
C LYS A 166 -11.21 2.14 -7.80
N ILE A 167 -10.43 1.07 -7.99
CA ILE A 167 -10.51 -0.11 -7.12
C ILE A 167 -10.12 0.27 -5.69
N ALA A 168 -9.05 1.03 -5.48
CA ALA A 168 -8.62 1.51 -4.17
C ALA A 168 -9.74 2.26 -3.45
N SER A 169 -10.37 3.22 -4.15
CA SER A 169 -11.46 4.03 -3.58
C SER A 169 -12.74 3.25 -3.27
N LEU A 170 -12.98 2.15 -3.97
CA LEU A 170 -14.18 1.32 -3.81
C LEU A 170 -13.96 0.10 -2.91
N CYS A 171 -12.73 -0.18 -2.50
CA CYS A 171 -12.39 -1.37 -1.74
C CYS A 171 -12.94 -1.33 -0.31
N GLY A 172 -13.07 -0.14 0.28
CA GLY A 172 -13.55 0.05 1.65
C GLY A 172 -12.43 0.34 2.64
N TRP A 173 -12.74 0.29 3.91
CA TRP A 173 -11.87 0.67 5.05
C TRP A 173 -11.36 2.11 4.89
N ASP A 174 -10.07 2.35 5.01
CA ASP A 174 -9.44 3.66 4.82
C ASP A 174 -9.10 3.86 3.33
N SER A 175 -10.10 3.91 2.48
CA SER A 175 -9.98 3.82 1.02
C SER A 175 -9.20 4.96 0.37
N ASP A 176 -9.07 6.12 1.00
CA ASP A 176 -8.24 7.23 0.54
C ASP A 176 -6.75 6.94 0.71
N ASN A 177 -6.36 6.12 1.71
CA ASN A 177 -4.99 5.69 1.90
C ASN A 177 -4.44 4.92 0.67
N PRO A 178 -4.96 3.74 0.26
CA PRO A 178 -4.44 3.07 -0.92
C PRO A 178 -4.59 3.88 -2.20
N ALA A 179 -5.63 4.72 -2.32
CA ALA A 179 -5.78 5.60 -3.46
C ALA A 179 -4.67 6.65 -3.52
N SER A 180 -4.30 7.26 -2.39
CA SER A 180 -3.18 8.22 -2.30
C SER A 180 -1.83 7.56 -2.57
N THR A 181 -1.57 6.41 -1.94
CA THR A 181 -0.32 5.66 -2.06
C THR A 181 -0.03 5.26 -3.50
N TRP A 182 -0.98 4.56 -4.14
CA TRP A 182 -0.80 4.14 -5.53
C TRP A 182 -0.95 5.29 -6.52
N GLY A 183 -1.77 6.30 -6.18
CA GLY A 183 -1.84 7.54 -6.95
C GLY A 183 -0.51 8.28 -6.98
N GLY A 184 0.18 8.34 -5.84
CA GLY A 184 1.52 8.90 -5.74
C GLY A 184 2.55 8.09 -6.54
N LEU A 185 2.59 6.76 -6.34
CA LEU A 185 3.51 5.87 -7.02
C LEU A 185 3.32 5.89 -8.55
N LEU A 186 2.09 5.68 -9.02
CA LEU A 186 1.78 5.68 -10.45
C LEU A 186 1.91 7.08 -11.05
N GLY A 187 1.53 8.12 -10.32
CA GLY A 187 1.72 9.51 -10.73
C GLY A 187 3.20 9.84 -10.95
N PHE A 188 4.09 9.31 -10.12
CA PHE A 188 5.53 9.41 -10.31
C PHE A 188 5.99 8.66 -11.57
N ILE A 189 5.50 7.45 -11.81
CA ILE A 189 5.85 6.63 -12.99
C ILE A 189 5.32 7.27 -14.28
N TYR A 190 4.06 7.68 -14.31
CA TYR A 190 3.45 8.30 -15.51
C TYR A 190 3.99 9.70 -15.80
N GLY A 191 4.21 10.48 -14.75
CA GLY A 191 4.59 11.88 -14.84
C GLY A 191 3.43 12.82 -15.15
N LYS A 192 3.62 14.10 -14.83
CA LYS A 192 2.59 15.16 -14.88
C LYS A 192 1.86 15.24 -16.22
N GLU A 193 2.59 15.20 -17.33
CA GLU A 193 2.00 15.42 -18.66
C GLU A 193 1.09 14.25 -19.11
N GLU A 194 1.43 13.02 -18.73
CA GLU A 194 0.56 11.88 -19.02
C GLU A 194 -0.68 11.86 -18.12
N ILE A 195 -0.54 12.22 -16.86
CA ILE A 195 -1.70 12.34 -15.96
C ILE A 195 -2.67 13.42 -16.46
N LYS A 196 -2.17 14.58 -16.91
CA LYS A 196 -3.01 15.61 -17.56
C LYS A 196 -3.79 15.06 -18.76
N LYS A 197 -3.12 14.30 -19.62
CA LYS A 197 -3.79 13.66 -20.77
C LYS A 197 -4.84 12.65 -20.35
N LEU A 198 -4.54 11.82 -19.36
CA LEU A 198 -5.48 10.80 -18.84
C LEU A 198 -6.80 11.41 -18.35
N PHE A 199 -6.74 12.59 -17.72
CA PHE A 199 -7.92 13.24 -17.16
C PHE A 199 -8.49 14.36 -18.05
N ASN A 200 -7.78 14.72 -19.14
CA ASN A 200 -8.09 15.87 -19.97
C ASN A 200 -8.21 17.16 -19.13
N GLU A 201 -7.33 17.33 -18.18
CA GLU A 201 -7.37 18.36 -17.15
C GLU A 201 -6.07 19.15 -17.10
N GLN A 202 -6.17 20.44 -16.74
CA GLN A 202 -4.99 21.26 -16.41
C GLN A 202 -4.71 21.15 -14.91
N MET A 203 -3.52 20.69 -14.57
CA MET A 203 -3.06 20.67 -13.19
C MET A 203 -2.46 22.03 -12.82
N SER A 204 -2.91 22.59 -11.70
CA SER A 204 -2.32 23.82 -11.15
C SER A 204 -0.89 23.59 -10.66
N ASP A 205 -0.02 24.57 -10.86
CA ASP A 205 1.31 24.62 -10.24
C ASP A 205 1.30 25.40 -8.92
N THR A 206 0.11 25.86 -8.48
CA THR A 206 -0.06 26.61 -7.26
C THR A 206 -0.93 25.84 -6.26
N TYR A 207 -0.56 25.95 -4.99
CA TYR A 207 -1.33 25.38 -3.88
C TYR A 207 -2.10 26.49 -3.18
N ASN A 208 -3.40 26.30 -2.98
CA ASN A 208 -4.18 27.17 -2.13
C ASN A 208 -4.08 26.69 -0.69
N ILE A 209 -3.34 27.44 0.12
CA ILE A 209 -3.24 27.17 1.56
C ILE A 209 -4.26 28.06 2.24
N HIS A 210 -5.42 27.51 2.63
CA HIS A 210 -6.36 28.19 3.49
C HIS A 210 -5.98 27.93 4.94
N ARG A 211 -5.33 28.92 5.55
CA ARG A 211 -5.20 28.97 7.00
C ARG A 211 -6.24 29.97 7.50
N THR A 212 -7.21 29.47 8.21
CA THR A 212 -8.11 30.30 9.05
C THR A 212 -7.40 30.69 10.33
#